data_4da59db724f0b57b52f9fbb8a4e0d3d8
#
_entry.id   4da59db724f0b57b52f9fbb8a4e0d3d8
#
_cell.length_a   1.000
_cell.length_b   1.000
_cell.length_c   1.000
_cell.angle_alpha   90.00
_cell.angle_beta   90.00
_cell.angle_gamma   90.00
#
_symmetry.space_group_name_H-M   'P 1'
#
loop_
_entity.id
_entity.type
_entity.pdbx_description
1 polymer ?
#
loop_
_entity_poly.entity_id
_entity_poly.type
_entity_poly.pdbx_seq_one_letter_code
_entity_poly.pdbx_strand_id
1 'polypeptide(L)'
;NKALGIENPILKINHLGDKESKQNYCDALKDFLMPLSSNLDEKDIQRLNTNPLRVLDSKNSETQEILKNAPKINNFLTDQSLNLLNLVKNTFSEECNIEIDHTLVRGLDYYTGFVFEAVSSDLGAQDAYLGGGRYDDLCKQLGGKDLPAIGMAIGIERLSLLTKTYKKNRTLISFIIISSNLE
;
A
#
# COMPACT_ATOMS: atom_id res chain seq x y z
N ASN A 1 -12.94 10.29 -7.72
CA ASN A 1 -13.67 9.15 -8.30
C ASN A 1 -14.99 9.57 -8.96
N LYS A 2 -15.85 10.38 -8.30
CA LYS A 2 -17.13 10.88 -8.88
C LYS A 2 -16.94 11.57 -10.22
N ALA A 3 -15.93 12.42 -10.38
CA ALA A 3 -15.67 13.15 -11.63
C ALA A 3 -15.27 12.23 -12.81
N LEU A 4 -14.74 11.04 -12.52
CA LEU A 4 -14.33 10.04 -13.51
C LEU A 4 -15.36 8.93 -13.73
N GLY A 5 -16.48 8.98 -13.02
CA GLY A 5 -17.53 7.96 -13.10
C GLY A 5 -17.12 6.58 -12.53
N ILE A 6 -16.12 6.54 -11.64
CA ILE A 6 -15.70 5.29 -11.00
C ILE A 6 -16.73 4.91 -9.94
N GLU A 7 -17.33 3.75 -10.12
CA GLU A 7 -18.36 3.23 -9.24
C GLU A 7 -17.73 2.45 -8.09
N ASN A 8 -18.27 2.66 -6.87
CA ASN A 8 -17.94 1.92 -5.65
C ASN A 8 -16.43 1.69 -5.38
N PRO A 9 -15.58 2.71 -5.50
CA PRO A 9 -14.17 2.56 -5.15
C PRO A 9 -14.03 2.35 -3.64
N ILE A 10 -13.15 1.43 -3.26
CA ILE A 10 -12.78 1.19 -1.88
C ILE A 10 -11.38 1.76 -1.65
N LEU A 11 -11.24 2.56 -0.60
CA LEU A 11 -9.93 3.00 -0.12
C LEU A 11 -9.52 2.13 1.07
N LYS A 12 -8.61 1.20 0.82
CA LYS A 12 -7.97 0.41 1.88
C LYS A 12 -6.89 1.24 2.54
N ILE A 13 -6.88 1.25 3.85
CA ILE A 13 -5.88 1.96 4.66
C ILE A 13 -5.28 1.04 5.72
N ASN A 14 -4.00 1.27 6.03
CA ASN A 14 -3.32 0.59 7.12
C ASN A 14 -2.27 1.52 7.75
N HIS A 15 -1.75 1.11 8.89
CA HIS A 15 -0.61 1.72 9.54
C HIS A 15 0.44 0.64 9.83
N LEU A 16 1.66 0.83 9.31
CA LEU A 16 2.76 -0.15 9.48
C LEU A 16 3.47 -0.05 10.83
N GLY A 17 2.96 0.83 11.71
CA GLY A 17 3.59 1.14 13.00
C GLY A 17 4.68 2.20 12.89
N ASP A 18 5.15 2.65 14.04
CA ASP A 18 6.45 3.30 14.16
C ASP A 18 7.57 2.26 14.02
N LYS A 19 8.82 2.68 14.17
CA LYS A 19 9.97 1.80 13.98
C LYS A 19 9.96 0.61 14.94
N GLU A 20 9.60 0.84 16.20
CA GLU A 20 9.56 -0.20 17.24
C GLU A 20 8.39 -1.16 17.00
N SER A 21 7.18 -0.65 16.81
CA SER A 21 5.99 -1.45 16.49
C SER A 21 6.19 -2.31 15.26
N LYS A 22 6.78 -1.73 14.19
CA LYS A 22 7.09 -2.44 12.96
C LYS A 22 8.09 -3.57 13.18
N GLN A 23 9.15 -3.34 13.99
CA GLN A 23 10.14 -4.35 14.31
C GLN A 23 9.52 -5.50 15.11
N ASN A 24 8.80 -5.18 16.18
CA ASN A 24 8.11 -6.16 17.02
C ASN A 24 7.15 -7.05 16.21
N TYR A 25 6.42 -6.43 15.27
CA TYR A 25 5.54 -7.17 14.38
C TYR A 25 6.31 -8.06 13.38
N CYS A 26 7.40 -7.57 12.81
CA CYS A 26 8.26 -8.37 11.93
C CYS A 26 8.84 -9.59 12.66
N ASP A 27 9.26 -9.43 13.90
CA ASP A 27 9.79 -10.52 14.72
C ASP A 27 8.69 -11.54 15.03
N ALA A 28 7.51 -11.10 15.43
CA ALA A 28 6.36 -11.98 15.64
C ALA A 28 5.94 -12.74 14.37
N LEU A 29 5.99 -12.10 13.19
CA LEU A 29 5.74 -12.77 11.92
C LEU A 29 6.80 -13.83 11.60
N LYS A 30 8.08 -13.54 11.86
CA LYS A 30 9.16 -14.51 11.70
C LYS A 30 8.98 -15.70 12.61
N ASP A 31 8.75 -15.45 13.89
CA ASP A 31 8.57 -16.52 14.89
C ASP A 31 7.38 -17.42 14.53
N PHE A 32 6.32 -16.85 13.97
CA PHE A 32 5.15 -17.59 13.51
C PHE A 32 5.42 -18.41 12.24
N LEU A 33 6.09 -17.81 11.24
CA LEU A 33 6.26 -18.41 9.90
C LEU A 33 7.47 -19.33 9.79
N MET A 34 8.55 -19.12 10.55
CA MET A 34 9.76 -19.95 10.46
C MET A 34 9.50 -21.44 10.72
N PRO A 35 8.71 -21.86 11.74
CA PRO A 35 8.36 -23.27 11.92
C PRO A 35 7.54 -23.86 10.77
N LEU A 36 6.85 -23.02 10.00
CA LEU A 36 5.99 -23.40 8.87
C LEU A 36 6.69 -23.22 7.52
N SER A 37 7.99 -22.94 7.51
CA SER A 37 8.76 -22.61 6.31
C SER A 37 8.72 -23.70 5.22
N SER A 38 8.56 -24.99 5.61
CA SER A 38 8.39 -26.08 4.65
C SER A 38 7.11 -26.00 3.80
N ASN A 39 6.14 -25.19 4.23
CA ASN A 39 4.86 -24.98 3.56
C ASN A 39 4.82 -23.65 2.76
N LEU A 40 5.92 -22.90 2.79
CA LEU A 40 6.07 -21.65 2.04
C LEU A 40 6.82 -21.89 0.73
N ASP A 41 6.49 -21.13 -0.31
CA ASP A 41 7.27 -21.16 -1.54
C ASP A 41 8.62 -20.43 -1.38
N GLU A 42 9.54 -20.64 -2.32
CA GLU A 42 10.89 -20.05 -2.27
C GLU A 42 10.87 -18.51 -2.21
N LYS A 43 9.90 -17.88 -2.88
CA LYS A 43 9.76 -16.41 -2.89
C LYS A 43 9.33 -15.89 -1.52
N ASP A 44 8.41 -16.59 -0.88
CA ASP A 44 7.92 -16.21 0.44
C ASP A 44 8.96 -16.48 1.52
N ILE A 45 9.78 -17.53 1.38
CA ILE A 45 10.96 -17.76 2.23
C ILE A 45 11.98 -16.61 2.07
N GLN A 46 12.26 -16.17 0.84
CA GLN A 46 13.14 -15.02 0.60
C GLN A 46 12.58 -13.73 1.22
N ARG A 47 11.26 -13.49 1.08
CA ARG A 47 10.57 -12.35 1.70
C ARG A 47 10.68 -12.40 3.21
N LEU A 48 10.44 -13.56 3.81
CA LEU A 48 10.53 -13.76 5.25
C LEU A 48 11.92 -13.42 5.81
N ASN A 49 12.97 -13.72 5.06
CA ASN A 49 14.35 -13.45 5.45
C ASN A 49 14.78 -11.99 5.22
N THR A 50 14.23 -11.31 4.21
CA THR A 50 14.61 -9.94 3.84
C THR A 50 13.69 -8.89 4.45
N ASN A 51 12.39 -9.04 4.26
CA ASN A 51 11.35 -8.17 4.81
C ASN A 51 10.07 -8.97 5.07
N PRO A 52 9.84 -9.44 6.30
CA PRO A 52 8.72 -10.30 6.66
C PRO A 52 7.36 -9.74 6.28
N LEU A 53 7.18 -8.42 6.32
CA LEU A 53 5.92 -7.77 5.93
C LEU A 53 5.51 -8.10 4.50
N ARG A 54 6.48 -8.33 3.60
CA ARG A 54 6.18 -8.64 2.20
C ARG A 54 5.57 -10.04 2.00
N VAL A 55 5.63 -10.91 3.00
CA VAL A 55 4.94 -12.20 2.95
C VAL A 55 3.42 -11.99 2.97
N LEU A 56 2.92 -10.93 3.62
CA LEU A 56 1.50 -10.59 3.65
C LEU A 56 0.91 -10.32 2.26
N ASP A 57 1.74 -9.91 1.29
CA ASP A 57 1.35 -9.72 -0.11
C ASP A 57 1.60 -10.96 -0.98
N SER A 58 1.74 -12.15 -0.37
CA SER A 58 1.88 -13.39 -1.13
C SER A 58 0.63 -13.66 -1.97
N LYS A 59 0.85 -14.15 -3.19
CA LYS A 59 -0.23 -14.63 -4.08
C LYS A 59 -0.36 -16.16 -4.06
N ASN A 60 0.51 -16.83 -3.30
CA ASN A 60 0.43 -18.26 -3.09
C ASN A 60 -0.73 -18.62 -2.17
N SER A 61 -1.61 -19.51 -2.60
CA SER A 61 -2.83 -19.88 -1.85
C SER A 61 -2.54 -20.56 -0.52
N GLU A 62 -1.49 -21.37 -0.45
CA GLU A 62 -1.10 -22.06 0.78
C GLU A 62 -0.55 -21.06 1.81
N THR A 63 0.31 -20.12 1.36
CA THR A 63 0.80 -19.04 2.20
C THR A 63 -0.35 -18.17 2.71
N GLN A 64 -1.32 -17.84 1.86
CA GLN A 64 -2.50 -17.05 2.26
C GLN A 64 -3.34 -17.78 3.32
N GLU A 65 -3.48 -19.10 3.23
CA GLU A 65 -4.20 -19.88 4.23
C GLU A 65 -3.46 -19.85 5.59
N ILE A 66 -2.14 -20.01 5.58
CA ILE A 66 -1.29 -19.90 6.78
C ILE A 66 -1.44 -18.50 7.41
N LEU A 67 -1.42 -17.44 6.60
CA LEU A 67 -1.48 -16.06 7.05
C LEU A 67 -2.81 -15.69 7.74
N LYS A 68 -3.89 -16.43 7.54
CA LYS A 68 -5.15 -16.22 8.27
C LYS A 68 -4.99 -16.34 9.78
N ASN A 69 -4.04 -17.16 10.22
CA ASN A 69 -3.73 -17.39 11.62
C ASN A 69 -2.50 -16.61 12.13
N ALA A 70 -1.89 -15.81 11.25
CA ALA A 70 -0.71 -15.02 11.61
C ALA A 70 -1.06 -13.88 12.59
N PRO A 71 -0.09 -13.42 13.39
CA PRO A 71 -0.24 -12.22 14.20
C PRO A 71 -0.71 -11.05 13.33
N LYS A 72 -1.60 -10.23 13.86
CA LYS A 72 -2.12 -9.05 13.15
C LYS A 72 -1.41 -7.79 13.62
N ILE A 73 -1.04 -6.90 12.71
CA ILE A 73 -0.29 -5.68 12.99
C ILE A 73 -0.96 -4.77 14.02
N ASN A 74 -2.30 -4.72 14.04
CA ASN A 74 -3.05 -3.90 14.99
C ASN A 74 -2.73 -4.20 16.46
N ASN A 75 -2.26 -5.41 16.78
CA ASN A 75 -1.87 -5.79 18.15
C ASN A 75 -0.52 -5.20 18.57
N PHE A 76 0.22 -4.60 17.63
CA PHE A 76 1.55 -4.01 17.83
C PHE A 76 1.53 -2.49 17.66
N LEU A 77 0.43 -1.91 17.16
CA LEU A 77 0.32 -0.48 16.93
C LEU A 77 0.14 0.27 18.26
N THR A 78 0.72 1.47 18.31
CA THR A 78 0.46 2.41 19.39
C THR A 78 -0.97 2.97 19.29
N ASP A 79 -1.51 3.46 20.41
CA ASP A 79 -2.82 4.15 20.44
C ASP A 79 -2.85 5.33 19.46
N GLN A 80 -1.73 6.04 19.29
CA GLN A 80 -1.60 7.14 18.34
C GLN A 80 -1.82 6.66 16.90
N SER A 81 -1.22 5.53 16.52
CA SER A 81 -1.36 4.93 15.19
C SER A 81 -2.79 4.44 14.93
N LEU A 82 -3.42 3.81 15.92
CA LEU A 82 -4.81 3.36 15.85
C LEU A 82 -5.79 4.54 15.76
N ASN A 83 -5.55 5.59 16.54
CA ASN A 83 -6.36 6.80 16.50
C ASN A 83 -6.26 7.52 15.15
N LEU A 84 -5.08 7.54 14.52
CA LEU A 84 -4.89 8.11 13.18
C LEU A 84 -5.70 7.34 12.13
N LEU A 85 -5.69 6.01 12.15
CA LEU A 85 -6.51 5.18 11.23
C LEU A 85 -7.99 5.50 11.38
N ASN A 86 -8.48 5.56 12.62
CA ASN A 86 -9.87 5.87 12.91
C ASN A 86 -10.23 7.31 12.51
N LEU A 87 -9.34 8.27 12.75
CA LEU A 87 -9.52 9.66 12.35
C LEU A 87 -9.67 9.77 10.82
N VAL A 88 -8.77 9.16 10.06
CA VAL A 88 -8.84 9.17 8.60
C VAL A 88 -10.13 8.51 8.11
N LYS A 89 -10.47 7.33 8.64
CA LYS A 89 -11.71 6.64 8.29
C LYS A 89 -12.94 7.52 8.54
N ASN A 90 -13.05 8.12 9.72
CA ASN A 90 -14.21 8.93 10.09
C ASN A 90 -14.30 10.23 9.28
N THR A 91 -13.13 10.86 8.99
CA THR A 91 -13.10 12.13 8.24
C THR A 91 -13.60 11.98 6.80
N PHE A 92 -13.30 10.87 6.16
CA PHE A 92 -13.59 10.68 4.74
C PHE A 92 -14.70 9.65 4.44
N SER A 93 -15.38 9.13 5.47
CA SER A 93 -16.42 8.10 5.33
C SER A 93 -17.62 8.52 4.48
N GLU A 94 -17.94 9.82 4.45
CA GLU A 94 -19.02 10.34 3.60
C GLU A 94 -18.62 10.50 2.13
N GLU A 95 -17.31 10.58 1.85
CA GLU A 95 -16.79 10.83 0.51
C GLU A 95 -16.41 9.55 -0.24
N CYS A 96 -15.96 8.52 0.47
CA CYS A 96 -15.57 7.24 -0.10
C CYS A 96 -15.73 6.10 0.92
N ASN A 97 -15.89 4.88 0.40
CA ASN A 97 -15.86 3.67 1.23
C ASN A 97 -14.42 3.42 1.69
N ILE A 98 -14.18 3.43 3.01
CA ILE A 98 -12.86 3.21 3.60
C ILE A 98 -12.86 1.93 4.43
N GLU A 99 -11.91 1.06 4.12
CA GLU A 99 -11.66 -0.17 4.85
C GLU A 99 -10.29 -0.12 5.53
N ILE A 100 -10.24 -0.46 6.82
CA ILE A 100 -8.97 -0.71 7.50
C ILE A 100 -8.59 -2.16 7.18
N ASP A 101 -7.52 -2.33 6.41
CA ASP A 101 -7.00 -3.64 6.01
C ASP A 101 -5.61 -3.84 6.64
N HIS A 102 -5.58 -4.57 7.74
CA HIS A 102 -4.33 -4.83 8.49
C HIS A 102 -3.34 -5.74 7.75
N THR A 103 -3.71 -6.29 6.61
CA THR A 103 -2.81 -7.05 5.73
C THR A 103 -2.21 -6.19 4.63
N LEU A 104 -2.74 -4.96 4.43
CA LEU A 104 -2.23 -4.05 3.41
C LEU A 104 -0.79 -3.64 3.71
N VAL A 105 0.11 -4.07 2.85
CA VAL A 105 1.52 -3.64 2.80
C VAL A 105 1.84 -3.10 1.41
N ARG A 106 2.93 -2.35 1.29
CA ARG A 106 3.36 -1.81 -0.01
C ARG A 106 4.64 -2.50 -0.45
N GLY A 107 4.79 -2.64 -1.77
CA GLY A 107 5.94 -3.33 -2.38
C GLY A 107 7.30 -2.63 -2.23
N LEU A 108 7.36 -1.47 -1.56
CA LEU A 108 8.57 -0.66 -1.39
C LEU A 108 8.85 -0.47 0.11
N ASP A 109 10.08 -0.67 0.51
CA ASP A 109 10.48 -0.75 1.93
C ASP A 109 10.59 0.62 2.61
N TYR A 110 10.57 1.70 1.84
CA TYR A 110 10.69 3.07 2.35
C TYR A 110 9.44 3.60 3.07
N TYR A 111 8.30 2.91 2.98
CA TYR A 111 7.08 3.36 3.66
C TYR A 111 7.19 3.24 5.17
N THR A 112 6.77 4.33 5.84
CA THR A 112 6.76 4.48 7.30
C THR A 112 5.36 4.84 7.77
N GLY A 113 4.79 4.05 8.67
CA GLY A 113 3.49 4.37 9.24
C GLY A 113 2.32 4.20 8.27
N PHE A 114 1.60 5.27 7.96
CA PHE A 114 0.36 5.23 7.18
C PHE A 114 0.56 4.84 5.72
N VAL A 115 -0.22 3.86 5.25
CA VAL A 115 -0.27 3.42 3.84
C VAL A 115 -1.71 3.30 3.38
N PHE A 116 -1.93 3.45 2.07
CA PHE A 116 -3.25 3.35 1.47
C PHE A 116 -3.21 2.82 0.04
N GLU A 117 -4.33 2.25 -0.39
CA GLU A 117 -4.52 1.72 -1.73
C GLU A 117 -5.99 1.88 -2.14
N ALA A 118 -6.24 2.44 -3.33
CA ALA A 118 -7.59 2.46 -3.88
C ALA A 118 -7.78 1.27 -4.82
N VAL A 119 -8.85 0.51 -4.58
CA VAL A 119 -9.16 -0.70 -5.30
C VAL A 119 -10.56 -0.63 -5.93
N SER A 120 -10.76 -1.40 -7.00
CA SER A 120 -12.06 -1.59 -7.63
C SER A 120 -12.20 -3.03 -8.13
N SER A 121 -13.30 -3.67 -7.79
CA SER A 121 -13.62 -5.03 -8.26
C SER A 121 -13.69 -5.14 -9.79
N ASP A 122 -13.92 -4.03 -10.49
CA ASP A 122 -14.00 -3.97 -11.96
C ASP A 122 -12.64 -4.27 -12.63
N LEU A 123 -11.53 -4.25 -11.90
CA LEU A 123 -10.19 -4.55 -12.40
C LEU A 123 -9.79 -6.03 -12.25
N GLY A 124 -10.64 -6.86 -11.67
CA GLY A 124 -10.36 -8.29 -11.46
C GLY A 124 -9.33 -8.56 -10.36
N ALA A 125 -8.49 -9.59 -10.55
CA ALA A 125 -7.57 -10.09 -9.51
C ALA A 125 -6.50 -9.09 -9.03
N GLN A 126 -6.17 -8.11 -9.85
CA GLN A 126 -5.29 -7.00 -9.48
C GLN A 126 -6.12 -5.73 -9.43
N ASP A 127 -6.83 -5.54 -8.34
CA ASP A 127 -7.89 -4.56 -8.15
C ASP A 127 -7.40 -3.13 -7.85
N ALA A 128 -6.12 -2.96 -7.48
CA ALA A 128 -5.54 -1.67 -7.11
C ALA A 128 -5.20 -0.80 -8.32
N TYR A 129 -5.68 0.44 -8.34
CA TYR A 129 -5.36 1.43 -9.38
C TYR A 129 -4.60 2.66 -8.86
N LEU A 130 -4.56 2.84 -7.54
CA LEU A 130 -3.84 3.91 -6.86
C LEU A 130 -3.23 3.36 -5.59
N GLY A 131 -2.05 3.82 -5.24
CA GLY A 131 -1.46 3.45 -3.96
C GLY A 131 -0.42 4.45 -3.50
N GLY A 132 -0.27 4.55 -2.19
CA GLY A 132 0.63 5.52 -1.58
C GLY A 132 0.83 5.28 -0.10
N GLY A 133 1.44 6.28 0.55
CA GLY A 133 1.68 6.24 1.97
C GLY A 133 2.71 7.27 2.41
N ARG A 134 3.03 7.25 3.68
CA ARG A 134 4.03 8.08 4.34
C ARG A 134 5.41 7.45 4.21
N TYR A 135 6.44 8.26 3.98
CA TYR A 135 7.84 7.80 3.81
C TYR A 135 8.84 8.84 4.35
N ASP A 136 8.85 8.99 5.67
CA ASP A 136 9.59 10.06 6.36
C ASP A 136 11.11 9.93 6.23
N ASP A 137 11.64 8.71 6.15
CA ASP A 137 13.07 8.46 6.13
C ASP A 137 13.70 8.58 4.72
N LEU A 138 12.90 8.60 3.66
CA LEU A 138 13.39 8.48 2.29
C LEU A 138 14.28 9.67 1.90
N CYS A 139 13.88 10.88 2.23
CA CYS A 139 14.66 12.07 1.91
C CYS A 139 16.06 12.02 2.56
N LYS A 140 16.11 11.63 3.82
CA LYS A 140 17.37 11.45 4.57
C LYS A 140 18.24 10.33 4.01
N GLN A 141 17.65 9.19 3.63
CA GLN A 141 18.37 8.09 3.01
C GLN A 141 19.02 8.48 1.68
N LEU A 142 18.41 9.41 0.94
CA LEU A 142 18.93 9.97 -0.31
C LEU A 142 19.92 11.13 -0.09
N GLY A 143 20.36 11.40 1.15
CA GLY A 143 21.29 12.46 1.48
C GLY A 143 20.66 13.85 1.65
N GLY A 144 19.34 13.94 1.66
CA GLY A 144 18.59 15.17 1.91
C GLY A 144 18.35 15.46 3.39
N LYS A 145 17.50 16.42 3.66
CA LYS A 145 17.08 16.78 5.03
C LYS A 145 16.15 15.72 5.62
N ASP A 146 16.09 15.67 6.95
CA ASP A 146 15.10 14.85 7.69
C ASP A 146 13.74 15.55 7.62
N LEU A 147 12.93 15.16 6.62
CA LEU A 147 11.65 15.76 6.34
C LEU A 147 10.59 14.67 6.15
N PRO A 148 9.45 14.75 6.87
CA PRO A 148 8.34 13.84 6.65
C PRO A 148 7.75 14.05 5.25
N ALA A 149 7.37 12.96 4.61
CA ALA A 149 6.78 13.00 3.30
C ALA A 149 5.63 11.99 3.16
N ILE A 150 4.65 12.35 2.34
CA ILE A 150 3.56 11.48 1.92
C ILE A 150 3.35 11.65 0.43
N GLY A 151 3.05 10.58 -0.27
CA GLY A 151 2.79 10.63 -1.70
C GLY A 151 2.00 9.45 -2.20
N MET A 152 1.63 9.52 -3.47
CA MET A 152 0.88 8.45 -4.14
C MET A 152 1.29 8.32 -5.59
N ALA A 153 1.02 7.14 -6.15
CA ALA A 153 1.11 6.87 -7.58
C ALA A 153 -0.22 6.29 -8.07
N ILE A 154 -0.56 6.61 -9.32
CA ILE A 154 -1.78 6.15 -9.99
C ILE A 154 -1.39 5.40 -11.26
N GLY A 155 -1.93 4.20 -11.44
CA GLY A 155 -1.82 3.46 -12.70
C GLY A 155 -2.77 4.05 -13.74
N ILE A 156 -2.26 4.84 -14.69
CA ILE A 156 -3.08 5.54 -15.68
C ILE A 156 -3.88 4.56 -16.53
N GLU A 157 -3.28 3.46 -16.94
CA GLU A 157 -3.95 2.40 -17.72
C GLU A 157 -5.11 1.80 -16.94
N ARG A 158 -4.91 1.48 -15.66
CA ARG A 158 -5.95 0.94 -14.79
C ARG A 158 -7.06 1.93 -14.53
N LEU A 159 -6.70 3.19 -14.30
CA LEU A 159 -7.66 4.27 -14.13
C LEU A 159 -8.51 4.44 -15.40
N SER A 160 -7.92 4.34 -16.59
CA SER A 160 -8.62 4.45 -17.86
C SER A 160 -9.66 3.34 -18.08
N LEU A 161 -9.37 2.11 -17.59
CA LEU A 161 -10.32 0.99 -17.65
C LEU A 161 -11.55 1.21 -16.76
N LEU A 162 -11.39 1.95 -15.66
CA LEU A 162 -12.48 2.27 -14.73
C LEU A 162 -13.33 3.47 -15.17
N THR A 163 -12.81 4.29 -16.06
CA THR A 163 -13.46 5.56 -16.44
C THR A 163 -14.60 5.31 -17.42
N LYS A 164 -15.84 5.49 -16.97
CA LYS A 164 -17.06 5.28 -17.79
C LYS A 164 -17.51 6.51 -18.57
N THR A 165 -17.07 7.69 -18.17
CA THR A 165 -17.48 8.97 -18.80
C THR A 165 -16.29 9.71 -19.38
N TYR A 166 -16.19 9.67 -20.70
CA TYR A 166 -15.29 10.55 -21.44
C TYR A 166 -16.07 11.79 -21.87
N LYS A 167 -16.04 12.86 -21.07
CA LYS A 167 -16.39 14.17 -21.59
C LYS A 167 -15.25 14.60 -22.51
N LYS A 168 -15.49 14.56 -23.81
CA LYS A 168 -14.56 14.98 -24.86
C LYS A 168 -14.38 16.49 -24.83
N ASN A 169 -13.88 17.04 -23.74
CA ASN A 169 -13.29 18.35 -23.77
C ASN A 169 -11.92 18.17 -24.43
N ARG A 170 -11.76 18.66 -25.65
CA ARG A 170 -10.48 18.69 -26.34
C ARG A 170 -9.51 19.59 -25.58
N THR A 171 -8.94 19.09 -24.50
CA THR A 171 -7.75 19.71 -23.94
C THR A 171 -6.58 19.16 -24.73
N LEU A 172 -6.00 20.01 -25.56
CA LEU A 172 -4.78 19.68 -26.30
C LEU A 172 -3.65 19.62 -25.26
N ILE A 173 -3.16 18.42 -24.93
CA ILE A 173 -1.95 18.26 -24.15
C ILE A 173 -0.80 18.23 -25.15
N SER A 174 -0.01 19.29 -25.18
CA SER A 174 1.22 19.34 -25.98
C SER A 174 2.40 18.90 -25.12
N PHE A 175 3.08 17.83 -25.53
CA PHE A 175 4.37 17.43 -24.94
C PHE A 175 5.47 18.10 -25.75
N ILE A 176 6.25 18.96 -25.13
CA ILE A 176 7.48 19.47 -25.71
C ILE A 176 8.62 18.60 -25.19
N ILE A 177 9.16 17.74 -26.04
CA ILE A 177 10.37 16.98 -25.73
C ILE A 177 11.55 17.91 -26.05
N ILE A 178 12.20 18.40 -25.02
CA ILE A 178 13.48 19.11 -25.16
C ILE A 178 14.57 18.05 -25.06
N SER A 179 15.03 17.53 -26.19
CA SER A 179 16.25 16.74 -26.20
C SER A 179 17.44 17.72 -26.23
N SER A 180 18.19 17.82 -25.15
CA SER A 180 19.52 18.39 -25.19
C SER A 180 20.45 17.31 -25.69
N ASN A 181 20.83 17.33 -26.98
CA ASN A 181 22.03 16.66 -27.41
C ASN A 181 23.19 17.39 -26.74
N LEU A 182 23.66 16.83 -25.64
CA LEU A 182 24.96 17.17 -25.11
C LEU A 182 25.94 16.28 -25.88
N GLU A 183 26.68 16.90 -26.82
CA GLU A 183 27.92 16.36 -27.33
C GLU A 183 28.95 16.25 -26.20
#